data_090c793607109b602af72628559bcd91
#
_entry.id   090c793607109b602af72628559bcd91
#
_cell.length_a   1.000
_cell.length_b   1.000
_cell.length_c   1.000
_cell.angle_alpha   90.00
_cell.angle_beta   90.00
_cell.angle_gamma   90.00
#
_symmetry.space_group_name_H-M   'P 1'
#
loop_
_entity.id
_entity.type
_entity.pdbx_description
1 polymer ?
#
loop_
_entity_poly.entity_id
_entity_poly.type
_entity_poly.pdbx_seq_one_letter_code
_entity_poly.pdbx_strand_id
1 'polypeptide(L)'
;MAKDQAKYQKAIQVGTAYNKANRWKDAFTAFRVAIGEFPNDAAAYAGLGEACLGLKQLDRALDCFKLAARYSQGDITYLRRVADIQERQGQLAEAARTYLAIGEILLKQRQLEEAIGNWERSIRLDSTLLGSHKRLAMVFQRLNRTRDAVREYLAIARILQMRGDKNKALQMCQAALRLDPGNEDVLTAVELIRHGESAFDMPETPHVPEPPKVAPGLSAEEQAEADSLTETVRQMAAIFEAERNEQAIAEQEVISDPIEKARRVAHEELAAELFREDDDAETTNGLSKLERDALLGQAMDFEMRGHVDDAIGCYQRAIRGGLRLPAAYFMLGLLYANNKQMTEAKKVLAMAAKNPLYLQASKLAINGR
;
A
#
# COMPACT_ATOMS: atom_id res chain seq x y z
N MET A 1 7.49 11.75 31.77
CA MET A 1 8.34 10.86 32.60
C MET A 1 9.55 10.45 31.78
N ALA A 2 10.76 10.40 32.36
CA ALA A 2 11.93 9.90 31.65
C ALA A 2 11.73 8.41 31.31
N LYS A 3 11.93 8.02 30.05
CA LYS A 3 11.83 6.63 29.59
C LYS A 3 12.96 5.81 30.21
N ASP A 4 12.63 4.70 30.85
CA ASP A 4 13.63 3.82 31.51
C ASP A 4 14.01 2.67 30.55
N GLN A 5 15.15 2.84 29.87
CA GLN A 5 15.69 1.85 28.94
C GLN A 5 16.00 0.50 29.60
N ALA A 6 16.49 0.52 30.85
CA ALA A 6 16.84 -0.71 31.56
C ALA A 6 15.57 -1.51 31.91
N LYS A 7 14.54 -0.81 32.38
CA LYS A 7 13.24 -1.40 32.70
C LYS A 7 12.58 -1.98 31.46
N TYR A 8 12.63 -1.26 30.33
CA TYR A 8 12.15 -1.75 29.03
C TYR A 8 12.87 -3.03 28.61
N GLN A 9 14.21 -3.02 28.56
CA GLN A 9 14.99 -4.20 28.12
C GLN A 9 14.70 -5.42 29.00
N LYS A 10 14.63 -5.23 30.31
CA LYS A 10 14.26 -6.28 31.27
C LYS A 10 12.85 -6.81 30.99
N ALA A 11 11.89 -5.93 30.72
CA ALA A 11 10.51 -6.31 30.44
C ALA A 11 10.39 -7.12 29.14
N ILE A 12 11.08 -6.72 28.06
CA ILE A 12 11.15 -7.49 26.81
C ILE A 12 11.77 -8.87 27.03
N GLN A 13 12.91 -8.93 27.71
CA GLN A 13 13.59 -10.18 27.98
C GLN A 13 12.75 -11.16 28.79
N VAL A 14 12.14 -10.68 29.86
CA VAL A 14 11.26 -11.47 30.77
C VAL A 14 9.99 -11.89 30.00
N GLY A 15 9.35 -10.99 29.26
CA GLY A 15 8.16 -11.28 28.44
C GLY A 15 8.43 -12.36 27.39
N THR A 16 9.56 -12.26 26.71
CA THR A 16 9.98 -13.27 25.71
C THR A 16 10.24 -14.64 26.36
N ALA A 17 10.86 -14.65 27.53
CA ALA A 17 11.07 -15.89 28.31
C ALA A 17 9.74 -16.54 28.72
N TYR A 18 8.77 -15.74 29.16
CA TYR A 18 7.44 -16.23 29.50
C TYR A 18 6.66 -16.75 28.27
N ASN A 19 6.73 -16.08 27.13
CA ASN A 19 6.14 -16.59 25.87
C ASN A 19 6.73 -17.96 25.50
N LYS A 20 8.05 -18.12 25.58
CA LYS A 20 8.72 -19.40 25.34
C LYS A 20 8.32 -20.50 26.34
N ALA A 21 8.01 -20.12 27.58
CA ALA A 21 7.54 -21.02 28.62
C ALA A 21 6.03 -21.26 28.62
N ASN A 22 5.29 -20.74 27.61
CA ASN A 22 3.82 -20.77 27.51
C ASN A 22 3.11 -20.12 28.71
N ARG A 23 3.78 -19.23 29.43
CA ARG A 23 3.21 -18.46 30.54
C ARG A 23 2.60 -17.17 30.02
N TRP A 24 1.51 -17.30 29.26
CA TRP A 24 0.93 -16.22 28.46
C TRP A 24 0.46 -15.02 29.27
N LYS A 25 -0.13 -15.23 30.47
CA LYS A 25 -0.60 -14.14 31.34
C LYS A 25 0.59 -13.31 31.88
N ASP A 26 1.68 -13.96 32.25
CA ASP A 26 2.88 -13.30 32.77
C ASP A 26 3.60 -12.55 31.61
N ALA A 27 3.68 -13.16 30.42
CA ALA A 27 4.21 -12.53 29.23
C ALA A 27 3.43 -11.27 28.88
N PHE A 28 2.10 -11.34 28.87
CA PHE A 28 1.21 -10.23 28.63
C PHE A 28 1.52 -9.04 29.57
N THR A 29 1.65 -9.30 30.87
CA THR A 29 1.97 -8.27 31.87
C THR A 29 3.36 -7.66 31.63
N ALA A 30 4.36 -8.46 31.30
CA ALA A 30 5.72 -8.00 31.04
C ALA A 30 5.77 -7.09 29.80
N PHE A 31 5.12 -7.47 28.68
CA PHE A 31 5.09 -6.65 27.48
C PHE A 31 4.30 -5.34 27.66
N ARG A 32 3.24 -5.33 28.49
CA ARG A 32 2.57 -4.06 28.86
C ARG A 32 3.51 -3.09 29.56
N VAL A 33 4.38 -3.58 30.44
CA VAL A 33 5.40 -2.73 31.08
C VAL A 33 6.37 -2.19 30.02
N ALA A 34 6.79 -3.01 29.06
CA ALA A 34 7.67 -2.57 27.98
C ALA A 34 7.00 -1.47 27.10
N ILE A 35 5.75 -1.64 26.75
CA ILE A 35 4.97 -0.66 25.96
C ILE A 35 4.77 0.64 26.76
N GLY A 36 4.58 0.57 28.08
CA GLY A 36 4.51 1.75 28.94
C GLY A 36 5.77 2.61 28.91
N GLU A 37 6.96 1.99 28.75
CA GLU A 37 8.22 2.73 28.62
C GLU A 37 8.47 3.20 27.17
N PHE A 38 8.17 2.36 26.17
CA PHE A 38 8.36 2.65 24.75
C PHE A 38 7.09 2.31 23.94
N PRO A 39 6.13 3.24 23.84
CA PRO A 39 4.82 3.00 23.21
C PRO A 39 4.87 2.67 21.71
N ASN A 40 5.95 2.99 21.02
CA ASN A 40 6.07 2.78 19.56
C ASN A 40 7.02 1.62 19.21
N ASP A 41 7.25 0.71 20.15
CA ASP A 41 8.14 -0.42 19.91
C ASP A 41 7.42 -1.62 19.29
N ALA A 42 7.77 -1.95 18.05
CA ALA A 42 7.17 -3.06 17.30
C ALA A 42 7.37 -4.42 17.96
N ALA A 43 8.54 -4.65 18.58
CA ALA A 43 8.87 -5.92 19.22
C ALA A 43 8.03 -6.16 20.49
N ALA A 44 7.74 -5.11 21.25
CA ALA A 44 6.88 -5.20 22.43
C ALA A 44 5.44 -5.57 22.04
N TYR A 45 4.90 -4.94 20.99
CA TYR A 45 3.57 -5.29 20.45
C TYR A 45 3.53 -6.70 19.86
N ALA A 46 4.55 -7.11 19.14
CA ALA A 46 4.63 -8.47 18.61
C ALA A 46 4.65 -9.52 19.72
N GLY A 47 5.45 -9.28 20.78
CA GLY A 47 5.49 -10.16 21.94
C GLY A 47 4.16 -10.22 22.70
N LEU A 48 3.45 -9.08 22.80
CA LEU A 48 2.11 -9.01 23.36
C LEU A 48 1.11 -9.78 22.49
N GLY A 49 1.20 -9.65 21.16
CA GLY A 49 0.39 -10.37 20.21
C GLY A 49 0.54 -11.89 20.31
N GLU A 50 1.78 -12.39 20.48
CA GLU A 50 2.03 -13.82 20.74
C GLU A 50 1.41 -14.28 22.06
N ALA A 51 1.51 -13.48 23.13
CA ALA A 51 0.84 -13.78 24.39
C ALA A 51 -0.68 -13.86 24.24
N CYS A 52 -1.28 -12.93 23.48
CA CYS A 52 -2.71 -12.94 23.17
C CYS A 52 -3.12 -14.17 22.35
N LEU A 53 -2.30 -14.61 21.38
CA LEU A 53 -2.54 -15.85 20.63
C LEU A 53 -2.55 -17.08 21.56
N GLY A 54 -1.60 -17.15 22.50
CA GLY A 54 -1.55 -18.20 23.50
C GLY A 54 -2.76 -18.21 24.43
N LEU A 55 -3.34 -17.05 24.71
CA LEU A 55 -4.58 -16.89 25.45
C LEU A 55 -5.84 -17.08 24.60
N LYS A 56 -5.71 -17.42 23.30
CA LYS A 56 -6.79 -17.56 22.32
C LYS A 56 -7.61 -16.29 22.08
N GLN A 57 -7.03 -15.11 22.38
CA GLN A 57 -7.64 -13.80 22.19
C GLN A 57 -7.28 -13.26 20.79
N LEU A 58 -7.92 -13.79 19.75
CA LEU A 58 -7.55 -13.52 18.35
C LEU A 58 -7.69 -12.03 17.97
N ASP A 59 -8.75 -11.35 18.43
CA ASP A 59 -8.96 -9.93 18.12
C ASP A 59 -7.83 -9.05 18.66
N ARG A 60 -7.46 -9.27 19.92
CA ARG A 60 -6.35 -8.54 20.55
C ARG A 60 -5.01 -8.85 19.90
N ALA A 61 -4.79 -10.12 19.57
CA ALA A 61 -3.59 -10.52 18.86
C ALA A 61 -3.50 -9.82 17.50
N LEU A 62 -4.62 -9.72 16.76
CA LEU A 62 -4.71 -9.03 15.49
C LEU A 62 -4.32 -7.54 15.64
N ASP A 63 -4.89 -6.85 16.63
CA ASP A 63 -4.58 -5.44 16.87
C ASP A 63 -3.11 -5.23 17.26
N CYS A 64 -2.58 -6.09 18.13
CA CYS A 64 -1.16 -6.04 18.49
C CYS A 64 -0.24 -6.23 17.28
N PHE A 65 -0.52 -7.20 16.39
CA PHE A 65 0.31 -7.41 15.21
C PHE A 65 0.12 -6.32 14.15
N LYS A 66 -1.07 -5.71 14.01
CA LYS A 66 -1.27 -4.52 13.18
C LYS A 66 -0.41 -3.35 13.67
N LEU A 67 -0.36 -3.12 14.98
CA LEU A 67 0.50 -2.09 15.58
C LEU A 67 1.99 -2.42 15.38
N ALA A 68 2.39 -3.68 15.59
CA ALA A 68 3.76 -4.12 15.33
C ALA A 68 4.17 -3.88 13.87
N ALA A 69 3.31 -4.24 12.91
CA ALA A 69 3.54 -3.99 11.48
C ALA A 69 3.65 -2.49 11.17
N ARG A 70 2.81 -1.66 11.78
CA ARG A 70 2.83 -0.21 11.62
C ARG A 70 4.12 0.41 12.15
N TYR A 71 4.54 0.07 13.37
CA TYR A 71 5.74 0.64 13.99
C TYR A 71 7.05 0.10 13.40
N SER A 72 7.01 -1.07 12.77
CA SER A 72 8.14 -1.62 12.00
C SER A 72 8.18 -1.16 10.53
N GLN A 73 7.33 -0.22 10.12
CA GLN A 73 7.20 0.25 8.75
C GLN A 73 6.86 -0.86 7.74
N GLY A 74 6.05 -1.82 8.17
CA GLY A 74 5.55 -2.88 7.30
C GLY A 74 6.44 -4.12 7.24
N ASP A 75 7.07 -4.51 8.36
CA ASP A 75 7.79 -5.78 8.44
C ASP A 75 6.87 -6.95 8.05
N ILE A 76 7.31 -7.70 7.05
CA ILE A 76 6.57 -8.84 6.48
C ILE A 76 6.25 -9.90 7.54
N THR A 77 7.12 -10.08 8.53
CA THR A 77 6.92 -11.05 9.61
C THR A 77 5.63 -10.76 10.37
N TYR A 78 5.40 -9.51 10.71
CA TYR A 78 4.18 -9.11 11.44
C TYR A 78 2.96 -9.10 10.53
N LEU A 79 3.11 -8.69 9.26
CA LEU A 79 2.03 -8.74 8.28
C LEU A 79 1.57 -10.19 8.01
N ARG A 80 2.49 -11.15 7.96
CA ARG A 80 2.14 -12.59 7.87
C ARG A 80 1.30 -13.03 9.08
N ARG A 81 1.66 -12.58 10.31
CA ARG A 81 0.86 -12.87 11.50
C ARG A 81 -0.54 -12.25 11.43
N VAL A 82 -0.64 -11.01 10.92
CA VAL A 82 -1.94 -10.37 10.69
C VAL A 82 -2.79 -11.20 9.73
N ALA A 83 -2.25 -11.60 8.58
CA ALA A 83 -2.96 -12.40 7.59
C ALA A 83 -3.40 -13.77 8.15
N ASP A 84 -2.52 -14.48 8.86
CA ASP A 84 -2.83 -15.78 9.48
C ASP A 84 -3.96 -15.67 10.51
N ILE A 85 -4.00 -14.57 11.30
CA ILE A 85 -5.07 -14.35 12.27
C ILE A 85 -6.38 -14.02 11.56
N GLN A 86 -6.35 -13.17 10.52
CA GLN A 86 -7.51 -12.83 9.71
C GLN A 86 -8.14 -14.09 9.05
N GLU A 87 -7.30 -15.00 8.52
CA GLU A 87 -7.78 -16.28 8.00
C GLU A 87 -8.47 -17.11 9.10
N ARG A 88 -7.87 -17.23 10.30
CA ARG A 88 -8.46 -17.97 11.44
C ARG A 88 -9.78 -17.37 11.91
N GLN A 89 -9.98 -16.07 11.74
CA GLN A 89 -11.22 -15.36 12.05
C GLN A 89 -12.25 -15.42 10.91
N GLY A 90 -11.94 -16.04 9.78
CA GLY A 90 -12.79 -16.05 8.60
C GLY A 90 -12.86 -14.72 7.85
N GLN A 91 -11.99 -13.75 8.16
CA GLN A 91 -11.89 -12.45 7.49
C GLN A 91 -11.13 -12.59 6.16
N LEU A 92 -11.64 -13.42 5.24
CA LEU A 92 -10.90 -13.85 4.05
C LEU A 92 -10.56 -12.69 3.11
N ALA A 93 -11.47 -11.73 2.92
CA ALA A 93 -11.23 -10.57 2.08
C ALA A 93 -10.12 -9.67 2.64
N GLU A 94 -10.06 -9.50 3.96
CA GLU A 94 -9.00 -8.72 4.62
C GLU A 94 -7.64 -9.45 4.54
N ALA A 95 -7.64 -10.77 4.78
CA ALA A 95 -6.45 -11.60 4.64
C ALA A 95 -5.90 -11.53 3.20
N ALA A 96 -6.79 -11.60 2.19
CA ALA A 96 -6.42 -11.45 0.78
C ALA A 96 -5.71 -10.12 0.49
N ARG A 97 -6.25 -9.01 1.02
CA ARG A 97 -5.62 -7.68 0.90
C ARG A 97 -4.26 -7.62 1.60
N THR A 98 -4.15 -8.27 2.75
CA THR A 98 -2.87 -8.33 3.49
C THR A 98 -1.83 -9.12 2.71
N TYR A 99 -2.18 -10.26 2.09
CA TYR A 99 -1.27 -11.01 1.22
C TYR A 99 -0.91 -10.24 -0.06
N LEU A 100 -1.82 -9.47 -0.64
CA LEU A 100 -1.50 -8.57 -1.75
C LEU A 100 -0.40 -7.56 -1.33
N ALA A 101 -0.55 -6.92 -0.18
CA ALA A 101 0.43 -5.97 0.34
C ALA A 101 1.79 -6.63 0.65
N ILE A 102 1.81 -7.83 1.23
CA ILE A 102 3.04 -8.61 1.45
C ILE A 102 3.75 -8.87 0.12
N GLY A 103 3.01 -9.30 -0.91
CA GLY A 103 3.57 -9.54 -2.24
C GLY A 103 4.20 -8.28 -2.86
N GLU A 104 3.62 -7.11 -2.65
CA GLU A 104 4.18 -5.84 -3.11
C GLU A 104 5.49 -5.47 -2.40
N ILE A 105 5.58 -5.72 -1.10
CA ILE A 105 6.81 -5.50 -0.33
C ILE A 105 7.90 -6.46 -0.80
N LEU A 106 7.58 -7.75 -0.98
CA LEU A 106 8.49 -8.76 -1.47
C LEU A 106 9.02 -8.45 -2.87
N LEU A 107 8.16 -7.94 -3.76
CA LEU A 107 8.58 -7.48 -5.08
C LEU A 107 9.62 -6.35 -5.00
N LYS A 108 9.41 -5.38 -4.11
CA LYS A 108 10.39 -4.30 -3.85
C LYS A 108 11.72 -4.85 -3.32
N GLN A 109 11.68 -5.92 -2.54
CA GLN A 109 12.85 -6.63 -2.03
C GLN A 109 13.48 -7.58 -3.04
N ARG A 110 12.97 -7.62 -4.29
CA ARG A 110 13.41 -8.52 -5.38
C ARG A 110 13.19 -10.02 -5.09
N GLN A 111 12.31 -10.34 -4.16
CA GLN A 111 11.91 -11.72 -3.83
C GLN A 111 10.69 -12.11 -4.65
N LEU A 112 10.89 -12.28 -5.96
CA LEU A 112 9.81 -12.41 -6.94
C LEU A 112 8.95 -13.67 -6.74
N GLU A 113 9.57 -14.82 -6.50
CA GLU A 113 8.85 -16.09 -6.30
C GLU A 113 7.95 -16.06 -5.05
N GLU A 114 8.47 -15.49 -3.96
CA GLU A 114 7.66 -15.31 -2.76
C GLU A 114 6.51 -14.30 -2.99
N ALA A 115 6.75 -13.24 -3.76
CA ALA A 115 5.69 -12.29 -4.13
C ALA A 115 4.57 -12.98 -4.92
N ILE A 116 4.91 -13.80 -5.92
CA ILE A 116 3.95 -14.58 -6.71
C ILE A 116 3.12 -15.48 -5.78
N GLY A 117 3.76 -16.25 -4.90
CA GLY A 117 3.09 -17.15 -3.96
C GLY A 117 2.11 -16.43 -3.04
N ASN A 118 2.44 -15.21 -2.58
CA ASN A 118 1.53 -14.40 -1.76
C ASN A 118 0.34 -13.86 -2.58
N TRP A 119 0.53 -13.42 -3.82
CA TRP A 119 -0.57 -12.98 -4.68
C TRP A 119 -1.48 -14.15 -5.08
N GLU A 120 -0.94 -15.34 -5.35
CA GLU A 120 -1.73 -16.55 -5.58
C GLU A 120 -2.56 -16.93 -4.33
N ARG A 121 -1.99 -16.81 -3.11
CA ARG A 121 -2.73 -17.02 -1.88
C ARG A 121 -3.84 -15.99 -1.72
N SER A 122 -3.57 -14.73 -2.04
CA SER A 122 -4.56 -13.66 -2.06
C SER A 122 -5.76 -13.99 -2.96
N ILE A 123 -5.52 -14.49 -4.18
CA ILE A 123 -6.57 -14.89 -5.12
C ILE A 123 -7.37 -16.10 -4.62
N ARG A 124 -6.70 -17.06 -3.96
CA ARG A 124 -7.42 -18.20 -3.37
C ARG A 124 -8.40 -17.80 -2.26
N LEU A 125 -8.08 -16.72 -1.52
CA LEU A 125 -8.94 -16.20 -0.45
C LEU A 125 -10.02 -15.26 -0.99
N ASP A 126 -9.71 -14.46 -1.99
CA ASP A 126 -10.65 -13.57 -2.69
C ASP A 126 -10.33 -13.54 -4.18
N SER A 127 -11.06 -14.38 -4.94
CA SER A 127 -10.91 -14.47 -6.39
C SER A 127 -11.40 -13.23 -7.15
N THR A 128 -12.03 -12.27 -6.48
CA THR A 128 -12.51 -11.02 -7.08
C THR A 128 -11.57 -9.84 -6.88
N LEU A 129 -10.42 -10.06 -6.23
CA LEU A 129 -9.44 -9.03 -5.92
C LEU A 129 -8.58 -8.71 -7.15
N LEU A 130 -9.01 -7.73 -7.94
CA LEU A 130 -8.34 -7.29 -9.18
C LEU A 130 -6.84 -6.98 -9.01
N GLY A 131 -6.44 -6.47 -7.83
CA GLY A 131 -5.06 -6.10 -7.56
C GLY A 131 -4.10 -7.27 -7.74
N SER A 132 -4.41 -8.43 -7.18
CA SER A 132 -3.58 -9.63 -7.24
C SER A 132 -3.47 -10.19 -8.66
N HIS A 133 -4.59 -10.27 -9.38
CA HIS A 133 -4.61 -10.71 -10.77
C HIS A 133 -3.78 -9.79 -11.68
N LYS A 134 -3.90 -8.47 -11.52
CA LYS A 134 -3.08 -7.51 -12.28
C LYS A 134 -1.58 -7.68 -12.02
N ARG A 135 -1.17 -7.87 -10.76
CA ARG A 135 0.23 -8.10 -10.40
C ARG A 135 0.76 -9.38 -11.02
N LEU A 136 0.00 -10.48 -10.93
CA LEU A 136 0.38 -11.76 -11.53
C LEU A 136 0.46 -11.68 -13.05
N ALA A 137 -0.54 -11.08 -13.72
CA ALA A 137 -0.53 -10.90 -15.18
C ALA A 137 0.73 -10.18 -15.65
N MET A 138 1.06 -9.05 -15.01
CA MET A 138 2.25 -8.26 -15.33
C MET A 138 3.55 -9.03 -15.10
N VAL A 139 3.65 -9.78 -14.00
CA VAL A 139 4.86 -10.54 -13.68
C VAL A 139 5.00 -11.74 -14.61
N PHE A 140 3.94 -12.50 -14.87
CA PHE A 140 3.97 -13.63 -15.81
C PHE A 140 4.30 -13.19 -17.23
N GLN A 141 3.80 -12.03 -17.66
CA GLN A 141 4.16 -11.45 -18.95
C GLN A 141 5.68 -11.14 -19.01
N ARG A 142 6.26 -10.55 -17.97
CA ARG A 142 7.70 -10.26 -17.90
C ARG A 142 8.57 -11.54 -17.87
N LEU A 143 8.05 -12.61 -17.26
CA LEU A 143 8.71 -13.91 -17.22
C LEU A 143 8.48 -14.75 -18.49
N ASN A 144 7.82 -14.21 -19.51
CA ASN A 144 7.40 -14.92 -20.73
C ASN A 144 6.54 -16.18 -20.45
N ARG A 145 5.87 -16.23 -19.29
CA ARG A 145 4.88 -17.26 -18.93
C ARG A 145 3.53 -16.92 -19.57
N THR A 146 3.47 -16.99 -20.89
CA THR A 146 2.33 -16.51 -21.69
C THR A 146 1.00 -17.13 -21.26
N ARG A 147 0.94 -18.43 -21.03
CA ARG A 147 -0.29 -19.14 -20.62
C ARG A 147 -0.84 -18.62 -19.28
N ASP A 148 0.06 -18.43 -18.32
CA ASP A 148 -0.32 -17.93 -17.00
C ASP A 148 -0.78 -16.48 -17.08
N ALA A 149 -0.09 -15.63 -17.86
CA ALA A 149 -0.49 -14.25 -18.09
C ALA A 149 -1.87 -14.15 -18.73
N VAL A 150 -2.14 -14.96 -19.77
CA VAL A 150 -3.45 -15.01 -20.44
C VAL A 150 -4.56 -15.43 -19.48
N ARG A 151 -4.33 -16.43 -18.63
CA ARG A 151 -5.27 -16.86 -17.60
C ARG A 151 -5.62 -15.72 -16.65
N GLU A 152 -4.63 -14.96 -16.20
CA GLU A 152 -4.86 -13.83 -15.30
C GLU A 152 -5.61 -12.69 -16.00
N TYR A 153 -5.31 -12.38 -17.28
CA TYR A 153 -6.08 -11.39 -18.06
C TYR A 153 -7.52 -11.80 -18.25
N LEU A 154 -7.82 -13.09 -18.49
CA LEU A 154 -9.19 -13.60 -18.53
C LEU A 154 -9.90 -13.47 -17.18
N ALA A 155 -9.22 -13.78 -16.07
CA ALA A 155 -9.78 -13.57 -14.74
C ALA A 155 -10.12 -12.09 -14.49
N ILE A 156 -9.24 -11.15 -14.87
CA ILE A 156 -9.51 -9.72 -14.80
C ILE A 156 -10.73 -9.34 -15.65
N ALA A 157 -10.80 -9.83 -16.90
CA ALA A 157 -11.93 -9.56 -17.81
C ALA A 157 -13.25 -10.02 -17.21
N ARG A 158 -13.29 -11.22 -16.62
CA ARG A 158 -14.42 -11.77 -15.91
C ARG A 158 -14.89 -10.87 -14.74
N ILE A 159 -13.97 -10.47 -13.87
CA ILE A 159 -14.29 -9.61 -12.73
C ILE A 159 -14.84 -8.26 -13.20
N LEU A 160 -14.26 -7.68 -14.27
CA LEU A 160 -14.72 -6.43 -14.85
C LEU A 160 -16.11 -6.57 -15.49
N GLN A 161 -16.38 -7.69 -16.16
CA GLN A 161 -17.71 -7.99 -16.71
C GLN A 161 -18.76 -8.10 -15.61
N MET A 162 -18.45 -8.81 -14.50
CA MET A 162 -19.34 -8.91 -13.34
C MET A 162 -19.61 -7.54 -12.69
N ARG A 163 -18.69 -6.60 -12.81
CA ARG A 163 -18.85 -5.20 -12.33
C ARG A 163 -19.57 -4.31 -13.35
N GLY A 164 -19.95 -4.82 -14.50
CA GLY A 164 -20.61 -4.08 -15.57
C GLY A 164 -19.68 -3.30 -16.51
N ASP A 165 -18.37 -3.37 -16.31
CA ASP A 165 -17.36 -2.65 -17.10
C ASP A 165 -16.99 -3.41 -18.39
N LYS A 166 -17.94 -3.56 -19.31
CA LYS A 166 -17.76 -4.32 -20.55
C LYS A 166 -16.56 -3.84 -21.39
N ASN A 167 -16.39 -2.54 -21.49
CA ASN A 167 -15.30 -1.97 -22.30
C ASN A 167 -13.92 -2.36 -21.75
N LYS A 168 -13.73 -2.25 -20.42
CA LYS A 168 -12.47 -2.66 -19.79
C LYS A 168 -12.28 -4.17 -19.85
N ALA A 169 -13.36 -4.97 -19.75
CA ALA A 169 -13.26 -6.41 -19.91
C ALA A 169 -12.75 -6.79 -21.32
N LEU A 170 -13.29 -6.16 -22.38
CA LEU A 170 -12.81 -6.35 -23.76
C LEU A 170 -11.35 -5.92 -23.94
N GLN A 171 -10.92 -4.82 -23.30
CA GLN A 171 -9.50 -4.42 -23.31
C GLN A 171 -8.58 -5.49 -22.71
N MET A 172 -9.00 -6.14 -21.63
CA MET A 172 -8.21 -7.22 -21.02
C MET A 172 -8.14 -8.45 -21.92
N CYS A 173 -9.24 -8.80 -22.60
CA CYS A 173 -9.21 -9.86 -23.61
C CYS A 173 -8.29 -9.49 -24.78
N GLN A 174 -8.29 -8.24 -25.24
CA GLN A 174 -7.37 -7.78 -26.27
C GLN A 174 -5.90 -7.86 -25.82
N ALA A 175 -5.62 -7.52 -24.55
CA ALA A 175 -4.27 -7.68 -23.99
C ALA A 175 -3.85 -9.15 -23.97
N ALA A 176 -4.75 -10.07 -23.62
CA ALA A 176 -4.50 -11.51 -23.70
C ALA A 176 -4.24 -11.99 -25.14
N LEU A 177 -5.02 -11.53 -26.13
CA LEU A 177 -4.82 -11.87 -27.56
C LEU A 177 -3.52 -11.31 -28.15
N ARG A 178 -2.98 -10.22 -27.62
CA ARG A 178 -1.65 -9.74 -28.02
C ARG A 178 -0.54 -10.72 -27.60
N LEU A 179 -0.74 -11.46 -26.51
CA LEU A 179 0.21 -12.45 -26.02
C LEU A 179 0.03 -13.81 -26.70
N ASP A 180 -1.20 -14.20 -26.95
CA ASP A 180 -1.60 -15.45 -27.59
C ASP A 180 -2.77 -15.22 -28.55
N PRO A 181 -2.50 -14.85 -29.82
CA PRO A 181 -3.54 -14.49 -30.80
C PRO A 181 -4.50 -15.62 -31.15
N GLY A 182 -4.08 -16.86 -30.97
CA GLY A 182 -4.86 -18.06 -31.30
C GLY A 182 -5.61 -18.66 -30.11
N ASN A 183 -5.68 -17.99 -28.99
CA ASN A 183 -6.30 -18.56 -27.79
C ASN A 183 -7.82 -18.61 -27.91
N GLU A 184 -8.37 -19.81 -28.05
CA GLU A 184 -9.80 -20.06 -28.25
C GLU A 184 -10.66 -19.57 -27.07
N ASP A 185 -10.16 -19.73 -25.83
CA ASP A 185 -10.88 -19.29 -24.62
C ASP A 185 -11.06 -17.76 -24.60
N VAL A 186 -10.02 -17.03 -25.05
CA VAL A 186 -10.08 -15.56 -25.12
C VAL A 186 -10.99 -15.10 -26.23
N LEU A 187 -10.95 -15.75 -27.40
CA LEU A 187 -11.84 -15.43 -28.53
C LEU A 187 -13.30 -15.66 -28.15
N THR A 188 -13.61 -16.79 -27.52
CA THR A 188 -14.94 -17.10 -26.99
C THR A 188 -15.39 -16.06 -25.96
N ALA A 189 -14.53 -15.68 -25.04
CA ALA A 189 -14.83 -14.66 -24.04
C ALA A 189 -15.16 -13.30 -24.68
N VAL A 190 -14.44 -12.89 -25.72
CA VAL A 190 -14.72 -11.65 -26.48
C VAL A 190 -16.11 -11.69 -27.09
N GLU A 191 -16.49 -12.79 -27.74
CA GLU A 191 -17.79 -12.95 -28.35
C GLU A 191 -18.93 -12.88 -27.33
N LEU A 192 -18.83 -13.61 -26.24
CA LEU A 192 -19.82 -13.64 -25.16
C LEU A 192 -19.97 -12.27 -24.50
N ILE A 193 -18.87 -11.55 -24.22
CA ILE A 193 -18.92 -10.20 -23.65
C ILE A 193 -19.62 -9.23 -24.62
N ARG A 194 -19.37 -9.33 -25.92
CA ARG A 194 -20.01 -8.49 -26.96
C ARG A 194 -21.53 -8.73 -27.03
N HIS A 195 -21.95 -9.99 -26.96
CA HIS A 195 -23.37 -10.36 -27.03
C HIS A 195 -24.09 -10.08 -25.70
N GLY A 196 -23.37 -9.75 -24.64
CA GLY A 196 -23.95 -9.42 -23.32
C GLY A 196 -24.34 -10.65 -22.52
N GLU A 197 -23.90 -11.81 -22.94
CA GLU A 197 -24.06 -13.07 -22.22
C GLU A 197 -23.00 -13.24 -21.17
N SER A 198 -23.29 -13.99 -20.10
CA SER A 198 -22.27 -14.32 -19.08
C SER A 198 -21.19 -15.19 -19.71
N ALA A 199 -20.03 -14.60 -19.97
CA ALA A 199 -18.91 -15.33 -20.58
C ALA A 199 -18.31 -16.39 -19.67
N PHE A 200 -18.78 -16.47 -18.42
CA PHE A 200 -18.14 -17.32 -17.42
C PHE A 200 -19.19 -17.88 -16.46
N ASP A 201 -19.26 -19.20 -16.34
CA ASP A 201 -19.93 -19.83 -15.22
C ASP A 201 -19.19 -19.47 -13.94
N MET A 202 -19.94 -19.08 -12.91
CA MET A 202 -19.35 -18.82 -11.60
C MET A 202 -18.62 -20.09 -11.14
N PRO A 203 -17.31 -20.04 -10.79
CA PRO A 203 -16.75 -21.15 -10.05
C PRO A 203 -17.52 -21.23 -8.74
N GLU A 204 -17.93 -22.41 -8.39
CA GLU A 204 -18.43 -22.69 -7.05
C GLU A 204 -17.44 -22.06 -6.05
N THR A 205 -17.95 -21.25 -5.14
CA THR A 205 -17.13 -20.70 -4.04
C THR A 205 -16.41 -21.88 -3.41
N PRO A 206 -15.07 -21.81 -3.23
CA PRO A 206 -14.36 -22.89 -2.56
C PRO A 206 -15.08 -23.16 -1.24
N HIS A 207 -15.47 -24.41 -1.03
CA HIS A 207 -16.13 -24.86 0.18
C HIS A 207 -15.23 -24.48 1.36
N VAL A 208 -15.60 -23.40 2.04
CA VAL A 208 -14.94 -22.97 3.27
C VAL A 208 -15.38 -24.01 4.31
N PRO A 209 -14.45 -24.80 4.88
CA PRO A 209 -14.84 -25.67 5.99
C PRO A 209 -15.44 -24.77 7.08
N GLU A 210 -16.64 -25.16 7.57
CA GLU A 210 -17.30 -24.46 8.67
C GLU A 210 -16.28 -24.22 9.81
N PRO A 211 -16.24 -23.01 10.37
CA PRO A 211 -15.35 -22.75 11.50
C PRO A 211 -15.69 -23.72 12.62
N PRO A 212 -14.68 -24.30 13.30
CA PRO A 212 -14.92 -25.22 14.39
C PRO A 212 -15.83 -24.55 15.43
N LYS A 213 -16.91 -25.24 15.78
CA LYS A 213 -17.87 -24.78 16.79
C LYS A 213 -17.16 -24.36 18.04
N VAL A 214 -17.36 -23.11 18.41
CA VAL A 214 -16.76 -22.47 19.60
C VAL A 214 -17.11 -23.31 20.83
N ALA A 215 -16.08 -23.68 21.60
CA ALA A 215 -16.21 -24.33 22.89
C ALA A 215 -16.91 -23.40 23.91
N PRO A 216 -17.58 -23.94 24.92
CA PRO A 216 -18.41 -23.17 25.83
C PRO A 216 -17.65 -22.14 26.65
N GLY A 217 -18.34 -21.05 26.94
CA GLY A 217 -17.89 -19.75 27.40
C GLY A 217 -16.96 -19.73 28.63
N LEU A 218 -16.19 -18.64 28.64
CA LEU A 218 -15.34 -18.19 29.75
C LEU A 218 -16.18 -18.00 31.03
N SER A 219 -15.56 -18.24 32.20
CA SER A 219 -16.16 -17.97 33.50
C SER A 219 -16.41 -16.45 33.71
N ALA A 220 -17.34 -16.11 34.61
CA ALA A 220 -17.71 -14.71 34.86
C ALA A 220 -16.52 -13.82 35.29
N GLU A 221 -15.50 -14.40 35.97
CA GLU A 221 -14.27 -13.68 36.35
C GLU A 221 -13.38 -13.43 35.15
N GLU A 222 -13.25 -14.37 34.24
CA GLU A 222 -12.49 -14.21 32.98
C GLU A 222 -13.16 -13.22 32.02
N GLN A 223 -14.50 -13.11 32.06
CA GLN A 223 -15.23 -12.06 31.33
C GLN A 223 -15.03 -10.67 31.93
N ALA A 224 -15.06 -10.52 33.26
CA ALA A 224 -14.83 -9.24 33.91
C ALA A 224 -13.39 -8.71 33.71
N GLU A 225 -12.38 -9.59 33.73
CA GLU A 225 -10.99 -9.23 33.36
C GLU A 225 -10.87 -8.90 31.87
N ALA A 226 -11.62 -9.59 31.01
CA ALA A 226 -11.66 -9.31 29.58
C ALA A 226 -12.28 -7.94 29.29
N ASP A 227 -13.36 -7.56 30.00
CA ASP A 227 -14.04 -6.28 29.84
C ASP A 227 -13.18 -5.11 30.34
N SER A 228 -12.50 -5.27 31.49
CA SER A 228 -11.54 -4.29 32.03
C SER A 228 -10.37 -4.05 31.07
N LEU A 229 -9.91 -5.10 30.40
CA LEU A 229 -8.80 -5.03 29.43
C LEU A 229 -9.27 -4.44 28.08
N THR A 230 -10.51 -4.71 27.69
CA THR A 230 -11.11 -4.11 26.50
C THR A 230 -11.25 -2.59 26.69
N GLU A 231 -11.62 -2.17 27.91
CA GLU A 231 -11.69 -0.75 28.25
C GLU A 231 -10.29 -0.10 28.26
N THR A 232 -9.27 -0.78 28.78
CA THR A 232 -7.88 -0.27 28.76
C THR A 232 -7.36 -0.15 27.31
N VAL A 233 -7.66 -1.12 26.44
CA VAL A 233 -7.29 -1.06 25.00
C VAL A 233 -8.07 0.05 24.31
N ARG A 234 -9.35 0.24 24.65
CA ARG A 234 -10.18 1.33 24.12
C ARG A 234 -9.70 2.69 24.58
N GLN A 235 -9.29 2.84 25.84
CA GLN A 235 -8.67 4.08 26.36
C GLN A 235 -7.32 4.35 25.69
N MET A 236 -6.51 3.32 25.46
CA MET A 236 -5.25 3.48 24.72
C MET A 236 -5.51 3.81 23.25
N ALA A 237 -6.50 3.19 22.61
CA ALA A 237 -6.91 3.54 21.25
C ALA A 237 -7.41 5.00 21.17
N ALA A 238 -8.16 5.47 22.17
CA ALA A 238 -8.61 6.86 22.24
C ALA A 238 -7.45 7.84 22.45
N ILE A 239 -6.44 7.48 23.26
CA ILE A 239 -5.21 8.26 23.41
C ILE A 239 -4.43 8.32 22.09
N PHE A 240 -4.33 7.19 21.36
CA PHE A 240 -3.69 7.16 20.05
C PHE A 240 -4.48 7.91 18.97
N GLU A 241 -5.81 7.91 19.04
CA GLU A 241 -6.64 8.76 18.16
C GLU A 241 -6.46 10.24 18.50
N ALA A 242 -6.35 10.60 19.78
CA ALA A 242 -6.05 11.96 20.20
C ALA A 242 -4.65 12.40 19.75
N GLU A 243 -3.61 11.57 19.97
CA GLU A 243 -2.24 11.84 19.49
C GLU A 243 -2.18 11.90 17.95
N ARG A 244 -2.92 11.02 17.24
CA ARG A 244 -3.03 11.07 15.79
C ARG A 244 -3.74 12.35 15.31
N ASN A 245 -4.76 12.78 16.03
CA ASN A 245 -5.46 14.03 15.74
C ASN A 245 -4.58 15.25 16.07
N GLU A 246 -3.79 15.21 17.15
CA GLU A 246 -2.80 16.24 17.44
C GLU A 246 -1.66 16.26 16.40
N GLN A 247 -1.19 15.09 15.94
CA GLN A 247 -0.24 15.02 14.82
C GLN A 247 -0.86 15.45 13.51
N ALA A 248 -2.12 15.09 13.24
CA ALA A 248 -2.85 15.58 12.05
C ALA A 248 -3.15 17.08 12.13
N ILE A 249 -3.37 17.64 13.32
CA ILE A 249 -3.51 19.08 13.54
C ILE A 249 -2.14 19.77 13.38
N ALA A 250 -1.06 19.18 13.91
CA ALA A 250 0.30 19.68 13.71
C ALA A 250 0.75 19.54 12.23
N GLU A 251 0.38 18.47 11.56
CA GLU A 251 0.54 18.33 10.11
C GLU A 251 -0.35 19.33 9.34
N GLN A 252 -1.56 19.63 9.80
CA GLN A 252 -2.41 20.68 9.24
C GLN A 252 -1.86 22.08 9.50
N GLU A 253 -1.19 22.36 10.60
CA GLU A 253 -0.51 23.64 10.85
C GLU A 253 0.75 23.77 9.97
N VAL A 254 1.49 22.70 9.72
CA VAL A 254 2.58 22.67 8.73
C VAL A 254 2.02 22.76 7.29
N ILE A 255 0.82 22.26 7.02
CA ILE A 255 0.09 22.38 5.74
C ILE A 255 -0.54 23.80 5.56
N SER A 256 -0.37 24.71 6.48
CA SER A 256 -0.79 26.10 6.28
C SER A 256 0.11 26.87 5.31
N ASP A 257 1.30 26.37 5.00
CA ASP A 257 2.15 26.95 3.94
C ASP A 257 1.59 26.56 2.54
N PRO A 258 1.14 27.57 1.75
CA PRO A 258 0.62 27.32 0.41
C PRO A 258 1.61 26.58 -0.52
N ILE A 259 2.92 26.74 -0.30
CA ILE A 259 3.96 26.08 -1.09
C ILE A 259 3.98 24.57 -0.79
N GLU A 260 3.95 24.17 0.48
CA GLU A 260 3.96 22.75 0.86
C GLU A 260 2.65 22.05 0.44
N LYS A 261 1.53 22.75 0.54
CA LYS A 261 0.24 22.22 0.04
C LYS A 261 0.28 21.97 -1.47
N ALA A 262 0.78 22.94 -2.22
CA ALA A 262 0.91 22.81 -3.68
C ALA A 262 1.95 21.75 -4.07
N ARG A 263 3.02 21.58 -3.30
CA ARG A 263 4.02 20.53 -3.48
C ARG A 263 3.43 19.15 -3.33
N ARG A 264 2.60 18.93 -2.30
CA ARG A 264 1.91 17.65 -2.08
C ARG A 264 0.98 17.32 -3.25
N VAL A 265 0.16 18.28 -3.68
CA VAL A 265 -0.71 18.12 -4.85
C VAL A 265 0.10 17.81 -6.11
N ALA A 266 1.25 18.49 -6.30
CA ALA A 266 2.13 18.22 -7.43
C ALA A 266 2.69 16.79 -7.42
N HIS A 267 3.12 16.29 -6.27
CA HIS A 267 3.56 14.89 -6.14
C HIS A 267 2.45 13.88 -6.45
N GLU A 268 1.21 14.16 -6.01
CA GLU A 268 0.04 13.33 -6.33
C GLU A 268 -0.29 13.34 -7.83
N GLU A 269 -0.25 14.51 -8.49
CA GLU A 269 -0.46 14.63 -9.95
C GLU A 269 0.65 13.93 -10.75
N LEU A 270 1.92 14.08 -10.34
CA LEU A 270 3.05 13.41 -10.99
C LEU A 270 2.99 11.89 -10.85
N ALA A 271 2.62 11.40 -9.66
CA ALA A 271 2.41 9.99 -9.43
C ALA A 271 1.23 9.44 -10.26
N ALA A 272 0.13 10.19 -10.36
CA ALA A 272 -1.02 9.81 -11.17
C ALA A 272 -0.67 9.72 -12.66
N GLU A 273 0.19 10.63 -13.18
CA GLU A 273 0.65 10.63 -14.58
C GLU A 273 1.46 9.38 -14.91
N LEU A 274 2.30 8.89 -13.99
CA LEU A 274 3.06 7.64 -14.18
C LEU A 274 2.16 6.40 -14.38
N PHE A 275 0.92 6.45 -13.89
CA PHE A 275 -0.05 5.36 -13.99
C PHE A 275 -1.16 5.61 -15.03
N ARG A 276 -1.09 6.74 -15.74
CA ARG A 276 -2.08 7.10 -16.73
C ARG A 276 -1.82 6.33 -18.04
N GLU A 277 -2.77 5.52 -18.44
CA GLU A 277 -2.78 4.85 -19.73
C GLU A 277 -3.35 5.84 -20.78
N ASP A 278 -2.49 6.63 -21.40
CA ASP A 278 -2.87 7.36 -22.61
C ASP A 278 -2.41 6.56 -23.84
N ASP A 279 -3.29 6.41 -24.82
CA ASP A 279 -2.96 5.86 -26.13
C ASP A 279 -1.78 6.62 -26.75
N ASP A 280 -0.83 5.86 -27.29
CA ASP A 280 0.32 6.36 -28.06
C ASP A 280 -0.16 7.24 -29.22
N ALA A 281 -0.41 8.51 -28.95
CA ALA A 281 -0.45 9.51 -30.00
C ALA A 281 1.00 9.74 -30.45
N GLU A 282 1.30 9.30 -31.66
CA GLU A 282 2.58 9.47 -32.33
C GLU A 282 3.15 10.87 -32.10
N THR A 283 4.16 10.97 -31.27
CA THR A 283 4.91 12.22 -31.10
C THR A 283 5.98 12.30 -32.18
N THR A 284 5.65 12.97 -33.26
CA THR A 284 6.65 13.49 -34.21
C THR A 284 7.58 14.41 -33.42
N ASN A 285 8.82 13.99 -33.14
CA ASN A 285 9.94 14.72 -32.52
C ASN A 285 10.02 14.83 -30.98
N GLY A 286 9.50 13.89 -30.19
CA GLY A 286 9.67 13.90 -28.74
C GLY A 286 10.07 12.52 -28.19
N LEU A 287 10.40 12.46 -26.89
CA LEU A 287 10.56 11.19 -26.18
C LEU A 287 9.22 10.44 -26.11
N SER A 288 9.27 9.10 -26.20
CA SER A 288 8.10 8.25 -25.97
C SER A 288 7.50 8.49 -24.59
N LYS A 289 6.24 8.17 -24.38
CA LYS A 289 5.60 8.28 -23.06
C LYS A 289 6.39 7.50 -22.02
N LEU A 290 6.78 6.26 -22.32
CA LEU A 290 7.55 5.40 -21.44
C LEU A 290 8.88 6.03 -21.01
N GLU A 291 9.58 6.71 -21.92
CA GLU A 291 10.84 7.42 -21.60
C GLU A 291 10.59 8.64 -20.72
N ARG A 292 9.51 9.39 -20.99
CA ARG A 292 9.13 10.55 -20.15
C ARG A 292 8.74 10.11 -18.74
N ASP A 293 7.95 9.03 -18.61
CA ASP A 293 7.52 8.46 -17.33
C ASP A 293 8.72 7.90 -16.55
N ALA A 294 9.67 7.26 -17.23
CA ALA A 294 10.91 6.80 -16.61
C ALA A 294 11.74 7.97 -16.07
N LEU A 295 11.86 9.07 -16.83
CA LEU A 295 12.56 10.28 -16.38
C LEU A 295 11.84 10.97 -15.22
N LEU A 296 10.51 10.97 -15.24
CA LEU A 296 9.68 11.52 -14.16
C LEU A 296 9.83 10.73 -12.86
N GLY A 297 9.78 9.41 -12.94
CA GLY A 297 10.01 8.52 -11.78
C GLY A 297 11.42 8.68 -11.21
N GLN A 298 12.44 8.81 -12.07
CA GLN A 298 13.82 9.09 -11.64
C GLN A 298 13.94 10.47 -10.97
N ALA A 299 13.26 11.49 -11.51
CA ALA A 299 13.29 12.83 -10.93
C ALA A 299 12.72 12.85 -9.50
N MET A 300 11.58 12.16 -9.29
CA MET A 300 10.96 12.03 -7.97
C MET A 300 11.84 11.23 -6.99
N ASP A 301 12.51 10.17 -7.45
CA ASP A 301 13.43 9.38 -6.62
C ASP A 301 14.68 10.20 -6.21
N PHE A 302 15.27 10.94 -7.14
CA PHE A 302 16.40 11.82 -6.84
C PHE A 302 16.01 12.96 -5.88
N GLU A 303 14.81 13.51 -6.03
CA GLU A 303 14.29 14.52 -5.11
C GLU A 303 14.16 13.96 -3.67
N MET A 304 13.57 12.78 -3.52
CA MET A 304 13.42 12.12 -2.21
C MET A 304 14.77 11.80 -1.55
N ARG A 305 15.81 11.56 -2.35
CA ARG A 305 17.17 11.29 -1.86
C ARG A 305 18.00 12.55 -1.66
N GLY A 306 17.46 13.74 -1.97
CA GLY A 306 18.15 15.01 -1.85
C GLY A 306 19.18 15.30 -2.95
N HIS A 307 19.19 14.54 -4.04
CA HIS A 307 20.04 14.75 -5.21
C HIS A 307 19.41 15.79 -6.15
N VAL A 308 19.48 17.07 -5.74
CA VAL A 308 18.76 18.17 -6.38
C VAL A 308 19.17 18.38 -7.84
N ASP A 309 20.45 18.32 -8.18
CA ASP A 309 20.94 18.56 -9.55
C ASP A 309 20.51 17.44 -10.52
N ASP A 310 20.52 16.19 -10.06
CA ASP A 310 20.07 15.04 -10.85
C ASP A 310 18.55 15.10 -11.07
N ALA A 311 17.79 15.49 -10.05
CA ALA A 311 16.34 15.69 -10.16
C ALA A 311 16.00 16.80 -11.17
N ILE A 312 16.71 17.95 -11.11
CA ILE A 312 16.58 19.05 -12.08
C ILE A 312 16.83 18.53 -13.50
N GLY A 313 17.91 17.77 -13.70
CA GLY A 313 18.27 17.21 -14.99
C GLY A 313 17.17 16.29 -15.56
N CYS A 314 16.59 15.43 -14.74
CA CYS A 314 15.53 14.52 -15.14
C CYS A 314 14.23 15.26 -15.48
N TYR A 315 13.78 16.21 -14.65
CA TYR A 315 12.60 17.04 -14.95
C TYR A 315 12.77 17.84 -16.22
N GLN A 316 13.94 18.46 -16.44
CA GLN A 316 14.24 19.20 -17.69
C GLN A 316 14.14 18.31 -18.93
N ARG A 317 14.71 17.11 -18.87
CA ARG A 317 14.67 16.15 -20.00
C ARG A 317 13.25 15.69 -20.27
N ALA A 318 12.46 15.39 -19.25
CA ALA A 318 11.06 15.00 -19.39
C ALA A 318 10.23 16.14 -20.04
N ILE A 319 10.41 17.39 -19.59
CA ILE A 319 9.71 18.56 -20.13
C ILE A 319 10.13 18.83 -21.58
N ARG A 320 11.44 18.77 -21.89
CA ARG A 320 11.94 18.90 -23.27
C ARG A 320 11.44 17.78 -24.18
N GLY A 321 11.26 16.58 -23.61
CA GLY A 321 10.68 15.42 -24.27
C GLY A 321 9.17 15.49 -24.48
N GLY A 322 8.52 16.61 -24.12
CA GLY A 322 7.11 16.86 -24.40
C GLY A 322 6.17 16.72 -23.17
N LEU A 323 6.70 16.53 -21.96
CA LEU A 323 5.86 16.55 -20.75
C LEU A 323 5.33 17.98 -20.52
N ARG A 324 4.00 18.15 -20.52
CA ARG A 324 3.33 19.47 -20.34
C ARG A 324 2.49 19.53 -19.06
N LEU A 325 2.90 18.83 -18.01
CA LEU A 325 2.18 18.78 -16.76
C LEU A 325 2.56 19.97 -15.86
N PRO A 326 1.58 20.80 -15.40
CA PRO A 326 1.85 21.95 -14.53
C PRO A 326 2.60 21.57 -13.25
N ALA A 327 2.31 20.41 -12.67
CA ALA A 327 3.01 19.85 -11.53
C ALA A 327 4.54 19.71 -11.76
N ALA A 328 4.96 19.22 -12.93
CA ALA A 328 6.38 19.07 -13.27
C ALA A 328 7.10 20.42 -13.35
N TYR A 329 6.45 21.44 -13.91
CA TYR A 329 7.00 22.80 -13.92
C TYR A 329 7.08 23.38 -12.51
N PHE A 330 6.08 23.12 -11.65
CA PHE A 330 6.10 23.61 -10.28
C PHE A 330 7.23 22.98 -9.47
N MET A 331 7.39 21.66 -9.53
CA MET A 331 8.47 20.96 -8.83
C MET A 331 9.86 21.37 -9.31
N LEU A 332 10.06 21.44 -10.63
CA LEU A 332 11.32 21.96 -11.20
C LEU A 332 11.62 23.39 -10.73
N GLY A 333 10.60 24.24 -10.66
CA GLY A 333 10.74 25.61 -10.19
C GLY A 333 11.13 25.71 -8.72
N LEU A 334 10.57 24.86 -7.86
CA LEU A 334 10.97 24.77 -6.45
C LEU A 334 12.41 24.27 -6.29
N LEU A 335 12.82 23.27 -7.07
CA LEU A 335 14.20 22.76 -7.05
C LEU A 335 15.20 23.85 -7.47
N TYR A 336 14.89 24.64 -8.50
CA TYR A 336 15.72 25.80 -8.86
C TYR A 336 15.79 26.87 -7.77
N ALA A 337 14.66 27.16 -7.11
CA ALA A 337 14.64 28.12 -6.02
C ALA A 337 15.49 27.65 -4.83
N ASN A 338 15.40 26.37 -4.47
CA ASN A 338 16.21 25.75 -3.41
C ASN A 338 17.70 25.73 -3.78
N ASN A 339 18.03 25.56 -5.08
CA ASN A 339 19.40 25.59 -5.60
C ASN A 339 19.91 27.02 -5.90
N LYS A 340 19.23 28.04 -5.38
CA LYS A 340 19.56 29.47 -5.54
C LYS A 340 19.61 29.98 -6.99
N GLN A 341 19.02 29.27 -7.93
CA GLN A 341 18.93 29.61 -9.36
C GLN A 341 17.61 30.37 -9.63
N MET A 342 17.45 31.55 -9.01
CA MET A 342 16.18 32.30 -9.00
C MET A 342 15.73 32.79 -10.39
N THR A 343 16.65 33.01 -11.32
CA THR A 343 16.31 33.38 -12.70
C THR A 343 15.58 32.29 -13.44
N GLU A 344 16.05 31.04 -13.30
CA GLU A 344 15.42 29.87 -13.92
C GLU A 344 14.15 29.49 -13.17
N ALA A 345 14.15 29.56 -11.82
CA ALA A 345 12.97 29.33 -11.00
C ALA A 345 11.79 30.22 -11.43
N LYS A 346 12.02 31.54 -11.62
CA LYS A 346 10.99 32.49 -12.06
C LYS A 346 10.38 32.12 -13.40
N LYS A 347 11.20 31.71 -14.38
CA LYS A 347 10.72 31.32 -15.72
C LYS A 347 9.81 30.07 -15.63
N VAL A 348 10.22 29.07 -14.87
CA VAL A 348 9.53 27.79 -14.79
C VAL A 348 8.29 27.89 -13.92
N LEU A 349 8.35 28.59 -12.77
CA LEU A 349 7.19 28.85 -11.92
C LEU A 349 6.11 29.69 -12.62
N ALA A 350 6.49 30.58 -13.53
CA ALA A 350 5.53 31.32 -14.35
C ALA A 350 4.75 30.40 -15.29
N MET A 351 5.33 29.28 -15.72
CA MET A 351 4.61 28.27 -16.51
C MET A 351 3.64 27.46 -15.62
N ALA A 352 4.06 27.07 -14.42
CA ALA A 352 3.20 26.38 -13.45
C ALA A 352 2.03 27.28 -13.00
N ALA A 353 2.26 28.58 -12.81
CA ALA A 353 1.25 29.56 -12.38
C ALA A 353 0.07 29.75 -13.36
N LYS A 354 0.15 29.18 -14.59
CA LYS A 354 -0.99 29.15 -15.51
C LYS A 354 -2.10 28.24 -14.99
N ASN A 355 -1.79 27.27 -14.14
CA ASN A 355 -2.77 26.46 -13.46
C ASN A 355 -3.17 27.14 -12.15
N PRO A 356 -4.49 27.37 -11.87
CA PRO A 356 -4.96 28.02 -10.65
C PRO A 356 -4.47 27.33 -9.36
N LEU A 357 -4.28 26.03 -9.36
CA LEU A 357 -3.80 25.25 -8.21
C LEU A 357 -2.41 25.69 -7.76
N TYR A 358 -1.53 26.07 -8.70
CA TYR A 358 -0.14 26.45 -8.41
C TYR A 358 0.09 27.94 -8.38
N LEU A 359 -0.91 28.77 -8.74
CA LEU A 359 -0.76 30.22 -8.90
C LEU A 359 -0.26 30.89 -7.63
N GLN A 360 -0.90 30.61 -6.50
CA GLN A 360 -0.56 31.28 -5.22
C GLN A 360 0.82 30.81 -4.72
N ALA A 361 1.08 29.52 -4.74
CA ALA A 361 2.34 28.93 -4.30
C ALA A 361 3.52 29.39 -5.17
N SER A 362 3.33 29.46 -6.50
CA SER A 362 4.35 29.96 -7.42
C SER A 362 4.70 31.43 -7.17
N LYS A 363 3.69 32.29 -6.89
CA LYS A 363 3.93 33.69 -6.54
C LYS A 363 4.72 33.84 -5.24
N LEU A 364 4.40 33.04 -4.23
CA LEU A 364 5.13 33.05 -2.96
C LEU A 364 6.58 32.57 -3.13
N ALA A 365 6.78 31.49 -3.89
CA ALA A 365 8.11 30.96 -4.16
C ALA A 365 9.00 31.92 -4.98
N ILE A 366 8.41 32.74 -5.84
CA ILE A 366 9.12 33.77 -6.62
C ILE A 366 9.53 34.98 -5.77
N ASN A 367 8.69 35.39 -4.83
CA ASN A 367 8.90 36.60 -4.05
C ASN A 367 9.83 36.42 -2.84
N GLY A 368 10.19 35.17 -2.53
CA GLY A 368 10.94 34.81 -1.33
C GLY A 368 10.07 34.96 -0.07
N ARG A 369 10.14 33.98 0.83
CA ARG A 369 9.51 34.12 2.15
C ARG A 369 9.95 35.41 2.85
#